data_dbc76cd49b6e5f03b58dff967dd58099
#
_entry.id   dbc76cd49b6e5f03b58dff967dd58099
#
_cell.length_a   1.000
_cell.length_b   1.000
_cell.length_c   1.000
_cell.angle_alpha   90.00
_cell.angle_beta   90.00
_cell.angle_gamma   90.00
#
_symmetry.space_group_name_H-M   'P 1'
#
loop_
_entity.id
_entity.type
_entity.pdbx_description
1 polymer ?
#
loop_
_entity_poly.entity_id
_entity_poly.type
_entity_poly.pdbx_seq_one_letter_code
_entity_poly.pdbx_strand_id
1 'polypeptide(L)'
;MQAVWMILSSFLFATMGVCVKYASAYFNSSELVFYRGVLGVLFMAAYARASGSSLRTRVPAMHAWRSVIGVMSLSAWFYAIAHLPLATAMTLNYMSSVWIAAFLVGGALMLGKPGKKGPSQGPLVLAILASFAGVVLLLRPAMDQNQAFAGLIGLMSGLGAAFAYMQVMAISRLGEPETRTVFYFAVGTAVAGALGMGVMGVSPWNWQHALWLPPLGILASLGQLTMTRAYSMSENHRGTLMVANLQYSGIVFAALYGLILFGDNIPLVGWAGMALIIVSAIAATVLRARAAPDAPAEEH
;
A
#
# COMPACT_ATOMS: atom_id res chain seq x y z
N MET A 1 21.06 -0.97 3.08
CA MET A 1 20.31 -2.25 3.10
C MET A 1 18.80 -2.04 3.04
N GLN A 2 18.21 -1.13 3.81
CA GLN A 2 16.77 -0.81 3.79
C GLN A 2 16.21 -0.47 2.40
N ALA A 3 16.96 0.26 1.57
CA ALA A 3 16.58 0.59 0.19
C ALA A 3 16.36 -0.64 -0.69
N VAL A 4 17.25 -1.63 -0.58
CA VAL A 4 17.15 -2.88 -1.35
C VAL A 4 15.89 -3.66 -0.97
N TRP A 5 15.59 -3.74 0.33
CA TRP A 5 14.37 -4.39 0.81
C TRP A 5 13.11 -3.72 0.31
N MET A 6 13.08 -2.37 0.22
CA MET A 6 11.91 -1.66 -0.29
C MET A 6 11.76 -1.82 -1.80
N ILE A 7 12.84 -1.75 -2.59
CA ILE A 7 12.77 -1.98 -4.05
C ILE A 7 12.30 -3.42 -4.32
N LEU A 8 12.82 -4.41 -3.58
CA LEU A 8 12.38 -5.79 -3.68
C LEU A 8 10.90 -5.94 -3.32
N SER A 9 10.45 -5.29 -2.24
CA SER A 9 9.03 -5.26 -1.87
C SER A 9 8.16 -4.69 -2.98
N SER A 10 8.58 -3.56 -3.57
CA SER A 10 7.86 -2.91 -4.66
C SER A 10 7.75 -3.79 -5.90
N PHE A 11 8.82 -4.50 -6.24
CA PHE A 11 8.82 -5.50 -7.31
C PHE A 11 7.86 -6.66 -7.02
N LEU A 12 7.92 -7.21 -5.80
CA LEU A 12 7.06 -8.32 -5.38
C LEU A 12 5.57 -7.92 -5.39
N PHE A 13 5.24 -6.71 -4.94
CA PHE A 13 3.87 -6.20 -4.99
C PHE A 13 3.39 -5.92 -6.41
N ALA A 14 4.24 -5.40 -7.30
CA ALA A 14 3.89 -5.22 -8.71
C ALA A 14 3.63 -6.57 -9.39
N THR A 15 4.48 -7.57 -9.12
CA THR A 15 4.30 -8.96 -9.65
C THR A 15 3.04 -9.61 -9.05
N MET A 16 2.77 -9.41 -7.75
CA MET A 16 1.50 -9.82 -7.14
C MET A 16 0.31 -9.17 -7.84
N GLY A 17 0.41 -7.87 -8.18
CA GLY A 17 -0.62 -7.15 -8.93
C GLY A 17 -0.93 -7.78 -10.29
N VAL A 18 0.07 -8.32 -10.97
CA VAL A 18 -0.11 -9.13 -12.20
C VAL A 18 -0.97 -10.36 -11.92
N CYS A 19 -0.65 -11.11 -10.86
CA CYS A 19 -1.43 -12.29 -10.46
C CYS A 19 -2.88 -11.91 -10.12
N VAL A 20 -3.08 -10.80 -9.38
CA VAL A 20 -4.41 -10.27 -9.07
C VAL A 20 -5.18 -9.94 -10.34
N LYS A 21 -4.55 -9.23 -11.29
CA LYS A 21 -5.21 -8.79 -12.53
C LYS A 21 -5.62 -9.98 -13.40
N TYR A 22 -4.79 -11.02 -13.52
CA TYR A 22 -5.18 -12.25 -14.22
C TYR A 22 -6.27 -13.03 -13.47
N ALA A 23 -6.13 -13.18 -12.17
CA ALA A 23 -7.09 -13.94 -11.36
C ALA A 23 -8.44 -13.24 -11.25
N SER A 24 -8.50 -11.91 -11.28
CA SER A 24 -9.74 -11.12 -11.17
C SER A 24 -10.71 -11.31 -12.34
N ALA A 25 -10.26 -11.88 -13.46
CA ALA A 25 -11.14 -12.28 -14.55
C ALA A 25 -12.02 -13.49 -14.21
N TYR A 26 -11.66 -14.27 -13.18
CA TYR A 26 -12.29 -15.54 -12.84
C TYR A 26 -12.78 -15.62 -11.38
N PHE A 27 -12.17 -14.86 -10.50
CA PHE A 27 -12.45 -14.82 -9.07
C PHE A 27 -12.86 -13.41 -8.66
N ASN A 28 -13.86 -13.30 -7.81
CA ASN A 28 -14.25 -12.01 -7.28
C ASN A 28 -13.23 -11.49 -6.25
N SER A 29 -13.29 -10.19 -5.91
CA SER A 29 -12.33 -9.57 -5.01
C SER A 29 -12.28 -10.22 -3.61
N SER A 30 -13.42 -10.73 -3.12
CA SER A 30 -13.47 -11.40 -1.80
C SER A 30 -12.74 -12.73 -1.81
N GLU A 31 -12.83 -13.48 -2.92
CA GLU A 31 -12.09 -14.73 -3.11
C GLU A 31 -10.58 -14.48 -3.18
N LEU A 32 -10.15 -13.46 -3.94
CA LEU A 32 -8.74 -13.09 -4.04
C LEU A 32 -8.17 -12.67 -2.67
N VAL A 33 -8.94 -11.92 -1.90
CA VAL A 33 -8.58 -11.53 -0.52
C VAL A 33 -8.50 -12.77 0.37
N PHE A 34 -9.46 -13.69 0.27
CA PHE A 34 -9.47 -14.95 1.03
C PHE A 34 -8.24 -15.81 0.74
N TYR A 35 -8.01 -16.15 -0.53
CA TYR A 35 -6.89 -17.02 -0.92
C TYR A 35 -5.54 -16.38 -0.57
N ARG A 36 -5.39 -15.07 -0.80
CA ARG A 36 -4.21 -14.34 -0.35
C ARG A 36 -3.99 -14.48 1.15
N GLY A 37 -5.07 -14.36 1.92
CA GLY A 37 -5.02 -14.47 3.38
C GLY A 37 -4.63 -15.88 3.83
N VAL A 38 -5.30 -16.92 3.35
CA VAL A 38 -5.03 -18.32 3.71
C VAL A 38 -3.60 -18.73 3.34
N LEU A 39 -3.19 -18.44 2.11
CA LEU A 39 -1.83 -18.74 1.67
C LEU A 39 -0.78 -17.95 2.46
N GLY A 40 -1.11 -16.69 2.81
CA GLY A 40 -0.28 -15.87 3.68
C GLY A 40 -0.13 -16.45 5.09
N VAL A 41 -1.21 -16.94 5.68
CA VAL A 41 -1.19 -17.63 7.01
C VAL A 41 -0.30 -18.87 6.93
N LEU A 42 -0.49 -19.72 5.92
CA LEU A 42 0.30 -20.94 5.75
C LEU A 42 1.79 -20.62 5.55
N PHE A 43 2.08 -19.67 4.67
CA PHE A 43 3.46 -19.25 4.40
C PHE A 43 4.12 -18.66 5.66
N MET A 44 3.45 -17.73 6.36
CA MET A 44 4.01 -17.09 7.55
C MET A 44 4.12 -18.04 8.75
N ALA A 45 3.20 -19.01 8.89
CA ALA A 45 3.30 -20.05 9.91
C ALA A 45 4.51 -20.98 9.65
N ALA A 46 4.72 -21.38 8.41
CA ALA A 46 5.89 -22.16 8.00
C ALA A 46 7.19 -21.37 8.21
N TYR A 47 7.22 -20.10 7.82
CA TYR A 47 8.36 -19.21 8.02
C TYR A 47 8.67 -19.01 9.52
N ALA A 48 7.66 -18.75 10.33
CA ALA A 48 7.83 -18.58 11.78
C ALA A 48 8.39 -19.84 12.44
N ARG A 49 7.88 -21.02 12.02
CA ARG A 49 8.38 -22.31 12.52
C ARG A 49 9.84 -22.54 12.12
N ALA A 50 10.22 -22.24 10.88
CA ALA A 50 11.58 -22.40 10.37
C ALA A 50 12.57 -21.43 11.02
N SER A 51 12.13 -20.21 11.33
CA SER A 51 12.95 -19.16 11.97
C SER A 51 12.92 -19.22 13.52
N GLY A 52 12.19 -20.15 14.13
CA GLY A 52 12.00 -20.22 15.57
C GLY A 52 11.24 -19.01 16.17
N SER A 53 10.54 -18.24 15.37
CA SER A 53 9.83 -17.03 15.80
C SER A 53 8.47 -17.38 16.40
N SER A 54 8.17 -16.83 17.59
CA SER A 54 6.85 -17.00 18.21
C SER A 54 5.80 -16.11 17.56
N LEU A 55 4.65 -16.67 17.21
CA LEU A 55 3.50 -15.94 16.67
C LEU A 55 2.57 -15.36 17.77
N ARG A 56 2.88 -15.60 19.05
CA ARG A 56 2.06 -15.08 20.15
C ARG A 56 2.31 -13.60 20.35
N THR A 57 1.27 -12.77 20.22
CA THR A 57 1.34 -11.31 20.41
C THR A 57 0.94 -10.89 21.82
N ARG A 58 1.46 -9.73 22.26
CA ARG A 58 1.05 -9.03 23.50
C ARG A 58 0.01 -7.93 23.23
N VAL A 59 -0.21 -7.57 21.94
CA VAL A 59 -1.09 -6.45 21.54
C VAL A 59 -2.13 -6.89 20.50
N PRO A 60 -2.98 -7.88 20.81
CA PRO A 60 -3.92 -8.46 19.83
C PRO A 60 -4.91 -7.44 19.29
N ALA A 61 -5.36 -6.48 20.12
CA ALA A 61 -6.30 -5.44 19.70
C ALA A 61 -5.70 -4.53 18.60
N MET A 62 -4.41 -4.20 18.68
CA MET A 62 -3.74 -3.39 17.65
C MET A 62 -3.63 -4.16 16.33
N HIS A 63 -3.32 -5.46 16.37
CA HIS A 63 -3.31 -6.30 15.18
C HIS A 63 -4.70 -6.44 14.57
N ALA A 64 -5.75 -6.59 15.39
CA ALA A 64 -7.13 -6.64 14.92
C ALA A 64 -7.53 -5.33 14.22
N TRP A 65 -7.26 -4.18 14.83
CA TRP A 65 -7.53 -2.87 14.25
C TRP A 65 -6.75 -2.64 12.94
N ARG A 66 -5.46 -2.98 12.94
CA ARG A 66 -4.61 -2.97 11.73
C ARG A 66 -5.21 -3.84 10.62
N SER A 67 -5.74 -5.02 10.98
CA SER A 67 -6.34 -5.94 10.02
C SER A 67 -7.62 -5.36 9.42
N VAL A 68 -8.50 -4.78 10.21
CA VAL A 68 -9.75 -4.17 9.71
C VAL A 68 -9.44 -3.10 8.67
N ILE A 69 -8.63 -2.10 9.03
CA ILE A 69 -8.30 -1.00 8.13
C ILE A 69 -7.50 -1.50 6.91
N GLY A 70 -6.52 -2.37 7.15
CA GLY A 70 -5.67 -2.89 6.08
C GLY A 70 -6.43 -3.76 5.09
N VAL A 71 -7.41 -4.55 5.54
CA VAL A 71 -8.22 -5.38 4.65
C VAL A 71 -9.19 -4.54 3.83
N MET A 72 -9.79 -3.51 4.41
CA MET A 72 -10.62 -2.56 3.64
C MET A 72 -9.80 -1.89 2.52
N SER A 73 -8.61 -1.40 2.87
CA SER A 73 -7.67 -0.83 1.89
C SER A 73 -7.27 -1.84 0.81
N LEU A 74 -6.93 -3.07 1.20
CA LEU A 74 -6.53 -4.14 0.30
C LEU A 74 -7.65 -4.53 -0.67
N SER A 75 -8.88 -4.69 -0.17
CA SER A 75 -10.03 -5.05 -1.00
C SER A 75 -10.32 -3.95 -2.03
N ALA A 76 -10.27 -2.69 -1.60
CA ALA A 76 -10.40 -1.54 -2.48
C ALA A 76 -9.28 -1.51 -3.55
N TRP A 77 -8.04 -1.84 -3.16
CA TRP A 77 -6.93 -1.90 -4.09
C TRP A 77 -7.06 -3.04 -5.10
N PHE A 78 -7.49 -4.24 -4.67
CA PHE A 78 -7.73 -5.36 -5.58
C PHE A 78 -8.86 -5.06 -6.57
N TYR A 79 -9.92 -4.39 -6.10
CA TYR A 79 -10.97 -3.90 -6.99
C TYR A 79 -10.41 -2.91 -8.03
N ALA A 80 -9.57 -1.98 -7.62
CA ALA A 80 -8.94 -1.03 -8.54
C ALA A 80 -8.03 -1.73 -9.57
N ILE A 81 -7.23 -2.73 -9.16
CA ILE A 81 -6.38 -3.51 -10.07
C ILE A 81 -7.22 -4.28 -11.11
N ALA A 82 -8.38 -4.81 -10.71
CA ALA A 82 -9.26 -5.52 -11.61
C ALA A 82 -9.85 -4.64 -12.73
N HIS A 83 -10.08 -3.34 -12.44
CA HIS A 83 -10.83 -2.45 -13.33
C HIS A 83 -10.03 -1.34 -13.98
N LEU A 84 -8.78 -1.09 -13.53
CA LEU A 84 -7.91 -0.04 -14.04
C LEU A 84 -6.63 -0.61 -14.66
N PRO A 85 -5.90 0.16 -15.47
CA PRO A 85 -4.53 -0.13 -15.81
C PRO A 85 -3.70 -0.36 -14.54
N LEU A 86 -2.79 -1.36 -14.58
CA LEU A 86 -2.08 -1.79 -13.38
C LEU A 86 -1.28 -0.63 -12.73
N ALA A 87 -0.58 0.16 -13.55
CA ALA A 87 0.19 1.31 -13.07
C ALA A 87 -0.71 2.38 -12.42
N THR A 88 -1.92 2.61 -12.96
CA THR A 88 -2.90 3.55 -12.39
C THR A 88 -3.35 3.08 -11.00
N ALA A 89 -3.75 1.82 -10.86
CA ALA A 89 -4.18 1.26 -9.58
C ALA A 89 -3.06 1.29 -8.52
N MET A 90 -1.81 0.98 -8.92
CA MET A 90 -0.64 1.06 -8.05
C MET A 90 -0.36 2.50 -7.61
N THR A 91 -0.42 3.46 -8.54
CA THR A 91 -0.18 4.88 -8.25
C THR A 91 -1.20 5.43 -7.24
N LEU A 92 -2.48 5.09 -7.41
CA LEU A 92 -3.54 5.54 -6.50
C LEU A 92 -3.36 4.96 -5.09
N ASN A 93 -2.96 3.70 -4.97
CA ASN A 93 -2.67 3.10 -3.67
C ASN A 93 -1.42 3.74 -3.01
N TYR A 94 -0.39 4.08 -3.79
CA TYR A 94 0.82 4.74 -3.29
C TYR A 94 0.62 6.22 -2.93
N MET A 95 -0.58 6.78 -3.18
CA MET A 95 -0.96 8.07 -2.59
C MET A 95 -0.98 8.03 -1.05
N SER A 96 -0.82 6.86 -0.44
CA SER A 96 -0.72 6.71 1.02
C SER A 96 0.33 7.63 1.67
N SER A 97 1.49 7.82 1.05
CA SER A 97 2.51 8.75 1.55
C SER A 97 2.09 10.22 1.47
N VAL A 98 1.30 10.59 0.46
CA VAL A 98 0.72 11.94 0.33
C VAL A 98 -0.36 12.17 1.39
N TRP A 99 -1.21 11.16 1.65
CA TRP A 99 -2.20 11.21 2.71
C TRP A 99 -1.57 11.37 4.08
N ILE A 100 -0.50 10.63 4.39
CA ILE A 100 0.26 10.78 5.64
C ILE A 100 0.78 12.24 5.76
N ALA A 101 1.38 12.79 4.70
CA ALA A 101 1.84 14.17 4.71
C ALA A 101 0.68 15.16 4.93
N ALA A 102 -0.48 14.93 4.29
CA ALA A 102 -1.67 15.77 4.44
C ALA A 102 -2.21 15.76 5.89
N PHE A 103 -2.25 14.59 6.54
CA PHE A 103 -2.69 14.47 7.93
C PHE A 103 -1.77 15.23 8.90
N LEU A 104 -0.47 15.14 8.68
CA LEU A 104 0.50 15.85 9.53
C LEU A 104 0.40 17.36 9.38
N VAL A 105 0.24 17.86 8.15
CA VAL A 105 0.02 19.29 7.91
C VAL A 105 -1.33 19.73 8.48
N GLY A 106 -2.39 18.99 8.22
CA GLY A 106 -3.73 19.29 8.74
C GLY A 106 -3.75 19.29 10.27
N GLY A 107 -3.14 18.30 10.90
CA GLY A 107 -3.00 18.24 12.37
C GLY A 107 -2.23 19.42 12.93
N ALA A 108 -1.10 19.79 12.31
CA ALA A 108 -0.30 20.93 12.74
C ALA A 108 -1.04 22.27 12.58
N LEU A 109 -1.86 22.42 11.54
CA LEU A 109 -2.68 23.63 11.33
C LEU A 109 -3.85 23.71 12.31
N MET A 110 -4.47 22.57 12.66
CA MET A 110 -5.64 22.52 13.55
C MET A 110 -5.24 22.58 15.04
N LEU A 111 -4.12 21.97 15.42
CA LEU A 111 -3.68 21.84 16.81
C LEU A 111 -2.50 22.76 17.16
N GLY A 112 -1.95 23.50 16.18
CA GLY A 112 -0.82 24.40 16.34
C GLY A 112 -1.15 25.53 17.32
N LYS A 113 -0.30 25.69 18.36
CA LYS A 113 -0.45 26.80 19.32
C LYS A 113 -0.21 28.14 18.63
N PRO A 114 -1.14 29.11 18.75
CA PRO A 114 -0.92 30.46 18.22
C PRO A 114 0.36 31.06 18.83
N GLY A 115 1.31 31.51 18.00
CA GLY A 115 2.52 32.21 18.43
C GLY A 115 3.86 31.52 18.24
N LYS A 116 3.94 30.21 17.95
CA LYS A 116 5.16 29.58 17.47
C LYS A 116 5.18 29.60 15.94
N LYS A 117 6.00 30.44 15.33
CA LYS A 117 6.34 30.37 13.90
C LYS A 117 7.12 29.07 13.68
N GLY A 118 6.39 27.98 13.38
CA GLY A 118 6.98 26.78 12.83
C GLY A 118 7.57 27.04 11.44
N PRO A 119 8.41 26.14 10.91
CA PRO A 119 8.92 26.25 9.55
C PRO A 119 7.76 26.45 8.58
N SER A 120 7.97 27.31 7.56
CA SER A 120 6.94 27.62 6.56
C SER A 120 6.39 26.34 5.94
N GLN A 121 5.12 26.04 6.20
CA GLN A 121 4.43 24.84 5.67
C GLN A 121 3.94 25.04 4.23
N GLY A 122 4.05 26.27 3.70
CA GLY A 122 3.58 26.62 2.36
C GLY A 122 4.10 25.70 1.25
N PRO A 123 5.42 25.45 1.13
CA PRO A 123 5.95 24.54 0.11
C PRO A 123 5.44 23.11 0.25
N LEU A 124 5.22 22.63 1.48
CA LEU A 124 4.67 21.29 1.72
C LEU A 124 3.19 21.18 1.30
N VAL A 125 2.40 22.22 1.62
CA VAL A 125 1.01 22.33 1.16
C VAL A 125 0.94 22.33 -0.38
N LEU A 126 1.81 23.10 -1.04
CA LEU A 126 1.88 23.13 -2.50
C LEU A 126 2.24 21.75 -3.09
N ALA A 127 3.17 21.03 -2.50
CA ALA A 127 3.52 19.68 -2.94
C ALA A 127 2.34 18.70 -2.77
N ILE A 128 1.58 18.78 -1.68
CA ILE A 128 0.36 17.98 -1.48
C ILE A 128 -0.69 18.33 -2.54
N LEU A 129 -0.96 19.61 -2.78
CA LEU A 129 -1.92 20.06 -3.80
C LEU A 129 -1.49 19.61 -5.21
N ALA A 130 -0.20 19.67 -5.53
CA ALA A 130 0.34 19.17 -6.79
C ALA A 130 0.14 17.66 -6.94
N SER A 131 0.28 16.87 -5.86
CA SER A 131 -0.03 15.44 -5.89
C SER A 131 -1.51 15.18 -6.22
N PHE A 132 -2.43 15.92 -5.61
CA PHE A 132 -3.85 15.79 -5.92
C PHE A 132 -4.20 16.25 -7.34
N ALA A 133 -3.55 17.30 -7.85
CA ALA A 133 -3.66 17.67 -9.26
C ALA A 133 -3.18 16.54 -10.20
N GLY A 134 -2.10 15.86 -9.82
CA GLY A 134 -1.63 14.65 -10.51
C GLY A 134 -2.65 13.53 -10.51
N VAL A 135 -3.40 13.32 -9.41
CA VAL A 135 -4.51 12.35 -9.35
C VAL A 135 -5.60 12.71 -10.34
N VAL A 136 -5.98 13.98 -10.44
CA VAL A 136 -7.00 14.43 -11.40
C VAL A 136 -6.56 14.15 -12.84
N LEU A 137 -5.29 14.44 -13.18
CA LEU A 137 -4.73 14.13 -14.51
C LEU A 137 -4.69 12.62 -14.78
N LEU A 138 -4.32 11.83 -13.76
CA LEU A 138 -4.24 10.37 -13.88
C LEU A 138 -5.61 9.73 -14.08
N LEU A 139 -6.63 10.22 -13.38
CA LEU A 139 -7.99 9.66 -13.44
C LEU A 139 -8.82 10.17 -14.60
N ARG A 140 -8.43 11.27 -15.25
CA ARG A 140 -9.16 11.84 -16.39
C ARG A 140 -9.46 10.80 -17.49
N PRO A 141 -8.50 9.98 -17.96
CA PRO A 141 -8.79 8.93 -18.93
C PRO A 141 -9.73 7.84 -18.42
N ALA A 142 -9.68 7.55 -17.12
CA ALA A 142 -10.56 6.57 -16.50
C ALA A 142 -12.02 7.06 -16.43
N MET A 143 -12.23 8.37 -16.28
CA MET A 143 -13.55 8.98 -16.35
C MET A 143 -14.14 8.87 -17.75
N ASP A 144 -13.34 9.13 -18.77
CA ASP A 144 -13.75 9.01 -20.17
C ASP A 144 -14.12 7.57 -20.56
N GLN A 145 -13.56 6.57 -19.86
CA GLN A 145 -13.80 5.14 -20.06
C GLN A 145 -14.84 4.55 -19.08
N ASN A 146 -15.61 5.37 -18.37
CA ASN A 146 -16.55 4.91 -17.35
C ASN A 146 -15.92 4.20 -16.14
N GLN A 147 -14.65 4.45 -15.86
CA GLN A 147 -13.87 3.84 -14.76
C GLN A 147 -13.73 4.76 -13.54
N ALA A 148 -14.48 5.84 -13.48
CA ALA A 148 -14.39 6.85 -12.41
C ALA A 148 -14.61 6.25 -11.02
N PHE A 149 -15.55 5.31 -10.89
CA PHE A 149 -15.81 4.62 -9.62
C PHE A 149 -14.61 3.79 -9.17
N ALA A 150 -13.99 3.04 -10.08
CA ALA A 150 -12.78 2.26 -9.77
C ALA A 150 -11.61 3.18 -9.38
N GLY A 151 -11.50 4.34 -10.03
CA GLY A 151 -10.51 5.37 -9.67
C GLY A 151 -10.71 5.93 -8.27
N LEU A 152 -11.95 6.24 -7.89
CA LEU A 152 -12.28 6.70 -6.54
C LEU A 152 -11.96 5.61 -5.49
N ILE A 153 -12.34 4.37 -5.74
CA ILE A 153 -12.04 3.23 -4.85
C ILE A 153 -10.52 3.04 -4.74
N GLY A 154 -9.77 3.17 -5.83
CA GLY A 154 -8.30 3.13 -5.83
C GLY A 154 -7.69 4.25 -4.96
N LEU A 155 -8.21 5.47 -5.06
CA LEU A 155 -7.77 6.59 -4.22
C LEU A 155 -8.08 6.35 -2.73
N MET A 156 -9.26 5.81 -2.42
CA MET A 156 -9.62 5.42 -1.05
C MET A 156 -8.75 4.28 -0.52
N SER A 157 -8.29 3.38 -1.39
CA SER A 157 -7.32 2.36 -0.98
C SER A 157 -6.02 2.98 -0.49
N GLY A 158 -5.52 4.02 -1.15
CA GLY A 158 -4.36 4.78 -0.70
C GLY A 158 -4.55 5.45 0.66
N LEU A 159 -5.73 6.01 0.92
CA LEU A 159 -6.08 6.56 2.22
C LEU A 159 -6.06 5.48 3.32
N GLY A 160 -6.71 4.35 3.08
CA GLY A 160 -6.71 3.22 4.00
C GLY A 160 -5.30 2.66 4.22
N ALA A 161 -4.47 2.60 3.17
CA ALA A 161 -3.07 2.19 3.26
C ALA A 161 -2.25 3.14 4.15
N ALA A 162 -2.51 4.45 4.09
CA ALA A 162 -1.86 5.43 4.97
C ALA A 162 -2.10 5.11 6.45
N PHE A 163 -3.37 4.91 6.84
CA PHE A 163 -3.71 4.51 8.20
C PHE A 163 -3.10 3.17 8.59
N ALA A 164 -3.12 2.19 7.66
CA ALA A 164 -2.54 0.88 7.90
C ALA A 164 -1.01 0.94 8.13
N TYR A 165 -0.28 1.76 7.39
CA TYR A 165 1.17 1.94 7.57
C TYR A 165 1.51 2.65 8.87
N MET A 166 0.73 3.66 9.27
CA MET A 166 0.88 4.30 10.58
C MET A 166 0.73 3.27 11.72
N GLN A 167 -0.21 2.34 11.60
CA GLN A 167 -0.39 1.27 12.59
C GLN A 167 0.74 0.24 12.57
N VAL A 168 1.28 -0.12 11.39
CA VAL A 168 2.46 -0.99 11.31
C VAL A 168 3.64 -0.37 12.06
N MET A 169 3.88 0.92 11.88
CA MET A 169 4.93 1.65 12.60
C MET A 169 4.66 1.64 14.13
N ALA A 170 3.43 1.91 14.55
CA ALA A 170 3.07 1.88 15.97
C ALA A 170 3.27 0.50 16.61
N ILE A 171 2.87 -0.59 15.94
CA ILE A 171 3.08 -1.96 16.39
C ILE A 171 4.58 -2.30 16.46
N SER A 172 5.36 -1.89 15.46
CA SER A 172 6.81 -2.13 15.41
C SER A 172 7.54 -1.45 16.57
N ARG A 173 7.10 -0.22 16.96
CA ARG A 173 7.67 0.50 18.13
C ARG A 173 7.44 -0.20 19.45
N LEU A 174 6.41 -1.03 19.56
CA LEU A 174 6.16 -1.86 20.76
C LEU A 174 7.02 -3.14 20.78
N GLY A 175 7.96 -3.27 19.83
CA GLY A 175 8.86 -4.42 19.76
C GLY A 175 8.23 -5.69 19.18
N GLU A 176 7.07 -5.58 18.52
CA GLU A 176 6.47 -6.72 17.83
C GLU A 176 7.27 -7.02 16.54
N PRO A 177 7.73 -8.26 16.35
CA PRO A 177 8.49 -8.65 15.16
C PRO A 177 7.62 -8.61 13.90
N GLU A 178 8.27 -8.35 12.76
CA GLU A 178 7.60 -8.23 11.46
C GLU A 178 6.77 -9.48 11.14
N THR A 179 7.29 -10.65 11.48
CA THR A 179 6.62 -11.95 11.27
C THR A 179 5.22 -11.99 11.88
N ARG A 180 5.04 -11.46 13.11
CA ARG A 180 3.73 -11.38 13.77
C ARG A 180 2.81 -10.42 13.06
N THR A 181 3.29 -9.22 12.74
CA THR A 181 2.49 -8.18 12.06
C THR A 181 1.94 -8.70 10.73
N VAL A 182 2.77 -9.39 9.95
CA VAL A 182 2.35 -9.96 8.66
C VAL A 182 1.42 -11.16 8.87
N PHE A 183 1.69 -12.04 9.84
CA PHE A 183 0.85 -13.19 10.14
C PHE A 183 -0.57 -12.78 10.55
N TYR A 184 -0.72 -11.88 11.53
CA TYR A 184 -2.04 -11.42 11.98
C TYR A 184 -2.80 -10.68 10.89
N PHE A 185 -2.11 -9.94 10.04
CA PHE A 185 -2.73 -9.33 8.87
C PHE A 185 -3.23 -10.39 7.87
N ALA A 186 -2.47 -11.45 7.64
CA ALA A 186 -2.91 -12.55 6.80
C ALA A 186 -4.14 -13.27 7.37
N VAL A 187 -4.18 -13.48 8.71
CA VAL A 187 -5.37 -14.04 9.40
C VAL A 187 -6.58 -13.14 9.20
N GLY A 188 -6.44 -11.83 9.46
CA GLY A 188 -7.53 -10.87 9.26
C GLY A 188 -8.02 -10.82 7.81
N THR A 189 -7.08 -10.92 6.86
CA THR A 189 -7.38 -10.98 5.42
C THR A 189 -8.17 -12.25 5.07
N ALA A 190 -7.77 -13.41 5.60
CA ALA A 190 -8.50 -14.67 5.37
C ALA A 190 -9.91 -14.63 5.95
N VAL A 191 -10.06 -14.13 7.19
CA VAL A 191 -11.38 -14.01 7.84
C VAL A 191 -12.30 -13.07 7.07
N ALA A 192 -11.81 -11.89 6.71
CA ALA A 192 -12.63 -10.91 5.99
C ALA A 192 -12.97 -11.39 4.56
N GLY A 193 -12.02 -12.05 3.88
CA GLY A 193 -12.29 -12.67 2.59
C GLY A 193 -13.36 -13.76 2.68
N ALA A 194 -13.32 -14.63 3.71
CA ALA A 194 -14.33 -15.65 3.95
C ALA A 194 -15.73 -15.04 4.20
N LEU A 195 -15.80 -13.97 5.01
CA LEU A 195 -17.05 -13.24 5.23
C LEU A 195 -17.56 -12.62 3.94
N GLY A 196 -16.68 -12.01 3.15
CA GLY A 196 -17.03 -11.44 1.85
C GLY A 196 -17.53 -12.49 0.85
N MET A 197 -16.93 -13.68 0.81
CA MET A 197 -17.42 -14.80 0.00
C MET A 197 -18.81 -15.28 0.43
N GLY A 198 -19.11 -15.24 1.73
CA GLY A 198 -20.45 -15.54 2.25
C GLY A 198 -21.53 -14.56 1.75
N VAL A 199 -21.16 -13.32 1.46
CA VAL A 199 -22.06 -12.28 0.97
C VAL A 199 -22.11 -12.23 -0.56
N MET A 200 -20.95 -12.29 -1.23
CA MET A 200 -20.83 -12.12 -2.69
C MET A 200 -20.93 -13.43 -3.46
N GLY A 201 -20.92 -14.58 -2.76
CA GLY A 201 -20.86 -15.90 -3.36
C GLY A 201 -19.44 -16.29 -3.78
N VAL A 202 -19.35 -17.48 -4.36
CA VAL A 202 -18.09 -18.11 -4.81
C VAL A 202 -18.19 -18.40 -6.31
N SER A 203 -17.13 -18.06 -7.03
CA SER A 203 -17.03 -18.31 -8.47
C SER A 203 -16.88 -19.81 -8.78
N PRO A 204 -17.31 -20.30 -9.95
CA PRO A 204 -17.08 -21.69 -10.35
C PRO A 204 -15.59 -22.02 -10.35
N TRP A 205 -15.23 -23.12 -9.67
CA TRP A 205 -13.82 -23.51 -9.54
C TRP A 205 -13.26 -24.05 -10.86
N ASN A 206 -12.11 -23.52 -11.25
CA ASN A 206 -11.34 -24.02 -12.38
C ASN A 206 -9.85 -24.08 -12.01
N TRP A 207 -9.26 -25.26 -12.14
CA TRP A 207 -7.87 -25.52 -11.77
C TRP A 207 -6.85 -24.71 -12.57
N GLN A 208 -7.12 -24.44 -13.84
CA GLN A 208 -6.22 -23.64 -14.68
C GLN A 208 -6.14 -22.18 -14.20
N HIS A 209 -7.28 -21.61 -13.82
CA HIS A 209 -7.35 -20.25 -13.31
C HIS A 209 -6.81 -20.15 -11.87
N ALA A 210 -6.99 -21.21 -11.08
CA ALA A 210 -6.50 -21.29 -9.70
C ALA A 210 -4.95 -21.29 -9.61
N LEU A 211 -4.22 -21.55 -10.69
CA LEU A 211 -2.75 -21.48 -10.72
C LEU A 211 -2.20 -20.08 -10.38
N TRP A 212 -2.99 -19.02 -10.52
CA TRP A 212 -2.58 -17.66 -10.14
C TRP A 212 -2.68 -17.40 -8.64
N LEU A 213 -3.41 -18.21 -7.88
CA LEU A 213 -3.64 -18.01 -6.45
C LEU A 213 -2.39 -18.29 -5.59
N PRO A 214 -1.63 -19.41 -5.78
CA PRO A 214 -0.42 -19.65 -5.00
C PRO A 214 0.63 -18.52 -5.11
N PRO A 215 1.03 -18.08 -6.33
CA PRO A 215 1.99 -16.98 -6.44
C PRO A 215 1.44 -15.68 -5.86
N LEU A 216 0.14 -15.39 -5.98
CA LEU A 216 -0.49 -14.24 -5.37
C LEU A 216 -0.27 -14.19 -3.86
N GLY A 217 -0.54 -15.29 -3.15
CA GLY A 217 -0.39 -15.35 -1.69
C GLY A 217 1.07 -15.30 -1.22
N ILE A 218 1.97 -16.00 -1.92
CA ILE A 218 3.41 -16.04 -1.60
C ILE A 218 4.05 -14.67 -1.84
N LEU A 219 3.82 -14.07 -3.02
CA LEU A 219 4.36 -12.76 -3.38
C LEU A 219 3.84 -11.66 -2.44
N ALA A 220 2.55 -11.75 -2.07
CA ALA A 220 1.97 -10.84 -1.08
C ALA A 220 2.68 -10.92 0.27
N SER A 221 2.94 -12.13 0.75
CA SER A 221 3.57 -12.36 2.06
C SER A 221 5.04 -11.92 2.05
N LEU A 222 5.79 -12.26 1.00
CA LEU A 222 7.17 -11.82 0.81
C LEU A 222 7.25 -10.29 0.65
N GLY A 223 6.37 -9.69 -0.16
CA GLY A 223 6.30 -8.25 -0.33
C GLY A 223 6.00 -7.53 0.98
N GLN A 224 5.05 -8.05 1.76
CA GLN A 224 4.71 -7.47 3.07
C GLN A 224 5.86 -7.63 4.07
N LEU A 225 6.54 -8.77 4.09
CA LEU A 225 7.67 -9.03 4.99
C LEU A 225 8.85 -8.13 4.65
N THR A 226 9.22 -8.04 3.37
CA THR A 226 10.32 -7.18 2.91
C THR A 226 10.03 -5.69 3.12
N MET A 227 8.79 -5.26 2.93
CA MET A 227 8.35 -3.90 3.22
C MET A 227 8.46 -3.59 4.72
N THR A 228 7.90 -4.46 5.56
CA THR A 228 7.95 -4.27 7.02
C THR A 228 9.40 -4.23 7.50
N ARG A 229 10.26 -5.10 6.95
CA ARG A 229 11.70 -5.10 7.25
C ARG A 229 12.40 -3.83 6.78
N ALA A 230 12.04 -3.29 5.63
CA ALA A 230 12.60 -2.02 5.16
C ALA A 230 12.29 -0.88 6.13
N TYR A 231 11.06 -0.83 6.64
CA TYR A 231 10.65 0.17 7.61
C TYR A 231 11.26 -0.07 9.01
N SER A 232 11.35 -1.30 9.49
CA SER A 232 11.94 -1.61 10.80
C SER A 232 13.44 -1.30 10.87
N MET A 233 14.15 -1.38 9.73
CA MET A 233 15.56 -0.99 9.63
C MET A 233 15.77 0.53 9.52
N SER A 234 14.72 1.31 9.50
CA SER A 234 14.77 2.78 9.38
C SER A 234 14.87 3.40 10.77
N GLU A 235 16.08 3.57 11.26
CA GLU A 235 16.36 4.10 12.62
C GLU A 235 16.04 5.59 12.78
N ASN A 236 16.02 6.33 11.67
CA ASN A 236 15.82 7.77 11.68
C ASN A 236 14.78 8.23 10.65
N HIS A 237 14.29 9.44 10.86
CA HIS A 237 13.28 10.07 10.00
C HIS A 237 13.69 10.09 8.51
N ARG A 238 14.96 10.39 8.21
CA ARG A 238 15.47 10.41 6.82
C ARG A 238 15.44 9.01 6.18
N GLY A 239 15.77 7.97 6.94
CA GLY A 239 15.69 6.59 6.49
C GLY A 239 14.27 6.16 6.15
N THR A 240 13.30 6.46 7.02
CA THR A 240 11.88 6.19 6.81
C THR A 240 11.35 6.89 5.55
N LEU A 241 11.72 8.16 5.36
CA LEU A 241 11.32 8.92 4.19
C LEU A 241 11.93 8.38 2.88
N MET A 242 13.21 7.95 2.93
CA MET A 242 13.85 7.31 1.78
C MET A 242 13.14 6.00 1.41
N VAL A 243 12.81 5.18 2.40
CA VAL A 243 12.07 3.93 2.20
C VAL A 243 10.70 4.19 1.58
N ALA A 244 9.95 5.18 2.11
CA ALA A 244 8.65 5.56 1.56
C ALA A 244 8.74 6.03 0.10
N ASN A 245 9.77 6.81 -0.26
CA ASN A 245 9.95 7.25 -1.65
C ASN A 245 10.33 6.11 -2.60
N LEU A 246 11.14 5.15 -2.14
CA LEU A 246 11.51 4.01 -2.96
C LEU A 246 10.33 3.09 -3.29
N GLN A 247 9.22 3.17 -2.53
CA GLN A 247 7.98 2.47 -2.84
C GLN A 247 7.43 2.86 -4.24
N TYR A 248 7.67 4.10 -4.69
CA TYR A 248 7.25 4.54 -6.03
C TYR A 248 7.93 3.77 -7.18
N SER A 249 9.04 3.05 -6.95
CA SER A 249 9.61 2.13 -7.93
C SER A 249 8.62 1.05 -8.38
N GLY A 250 7.64 0.71 -7.52
CA GLY A 250 6.57 -0.21 -7.86
C GLY A 250 5.68 0.27 -9.01
N ILE A 251 5.54 1.59 -9.21
CA ILE A 251 4.80 2.16 -10.36
C ILE A 251 5.54 1.84 -11.65
N VAL A 252 6.87 1.93 -11.64
CA VAL A 252 7.69 1.62 -12.82
C VAL A 252 7.54 0.14 -13.19
N PHE A 253 7.64 -0.76 -12.20
CA PHE A 253 7.42 -2.20 -12.44
C PHE A 253 6.00 -2.48 -12.93
N ALA A 254 4.99 -1.85 -12.32
CA ALA A 254 3.59 -2.01 -12.71
C ALA A 254 3.32 -1.47 -14.13
N ALA A 255 3.94 -0.35 -14.50
CA ALA A 255 3.83 0.21 -15.84
C ALA A 255 4.46 -0.71 -16.90
N LEU A 256 5.64 -1.27 -16.61
CA LEU A 256 6.28 -2.26 -17.49
C LEU A 256 5.41 -3.50 -17.65
N TYR A 257 4.87 -4.06 -16.57
CA TYR A 257 3.94 -5.19 -16.63
C TYR A 257 2.66 -4.83 -17.39
N GLY A 258 2.09 -3.66 -17.16
CA GLY A 258 0.90 -3.16 -17.83
C GLY A 258 1.09 -3.11 -19.35
N LEU A 259 2.20 -2.52 -19.79
CA LEU A 259 2.53 -2.41 -21.21
C LEU A 259 2.82 -3.77 -21.86
N ILE A 260 3.62 -4.63 -21.20
CA ILE A 260 4.13 -5.87 -21.80
C ILE A 260 3.09 -7.00 -21.74
N LEU A 261 2.38 -7.15 -20.61
CA LEU A 261 1.50 -8.30 -20.34
C LEU A 261 0.03 -8.01 -20.64
N PHE A 262 -0.41 -6.76 -20.44
CA PHE A 262 -1.83 -6.40 -20.56
C PHE A 262 -2.13 -5.50 -21.76
N GLY A 263 -1.10 -4.99 -22.45
CA GLY A 263 -1.29 -4.01 -23.52
C GLY A 263 -1.97 -2.73 -23.02
N ASP A 264 -1.76 -2.38 -21.74
CA ASP A 264 -2.38 -1.20 -21.14
C ASP A 264 -1.97 0.05 -21.92
N ASN A 265 -2.94 0.79 -22.45
CA ASN A 265 -2.68 2.05 -23.15
C ASN A 265 -2.93 3.20 -22.18
N ILE A 266 -1.84 3.74 -21.64
CA ILE A 266 -1.90 4.89 -20.74
C ILE A 266 -1.62 6.15 -21.57
N PRO A 267 -2.59 7.06 -21.75
CA PRO A 267 -2.39 8.27 -22.52
C PRO A 267 -1.37 9.20 -21.83
N LEU A 268 -0.77 10.11 -22.61
CA LEU A 268 0.26 11.04 -22.11
C LEU A 268 -0.18 11.83 -20.87
N VAL A 269 -1.46 12.20 -20.80
CA VAL A 269 -2.03 12.88 -19.62
C VAL A 269 -1.95 12.00 -18.36
N GLY A 270 -2.17 10.69 -18.49
CA GLY A 270 -2.02 9.74 -17.39
C GLY A 270 -0.56 9.61 -16.94
N TRP A 271 0.38 9.52 -17.89
CA TRP A 271 1.82 9.53 -17.59
C TRP A 271 2.27 10.82 -16.90
N ALA A 272 1.77 11.98 -17.36
CA ALA A 272 2.05 13.26 -16.72
C ALA A 272 1.49 13.31 -15.30
N GLY A 273 0.29 12.76 -15.07
CA GLY A 273 -0.31 12.62 -13.73
C GLY A 273 0.55 11.77 -12.80
N MET A 274 0.99 10.59 -13.25
CA MET A 274 1.88 9.72 -12.46
C MET A 274 3.20 10.41 -12.12
N ALA A 275 3.84 11.05 -13.10
CA ALA A 275 5.08 11.79 -12.89
C ALA A 275 4.89 12.92 -11.87
N LEU A 276 3.79 13.67 -11.97
CA LEU A 276 3.47 14.76 -11.04
C LEU A 276 3.25 14.24 -9.62
N ILE A 277 2.54 13.12 -9.45
CA ILE A 277 2.37 12.47 -8.14
C ILE A 277 3.72 12.07 -7.55
N ILE A 278 4.56 11.38 -8.32
CA ILE A 278 5.86 10.90 -7.84
C ILE A 278 6.76 12.08 -7.44
N VAL A 279 6.91 13.07 -8.32
CA VAL A 279 7.79 14.22 -8.08
C VAL A 279 7.31 15.05 -6.90
N SER A 280 6.01 15.33 -6.82
CA SER A 280 5.44 16.12 -5.71
C SER A 280 5.48 15.38 -4.38
N ALA A 281 5.29 14.05 -4.37
CA ALA A 281 5.42 13.24 -3.17
C ALA A 281 6.87 13.17 -2.67
N ILE A 282 7.85 13.04 -3.57
CA ILE A 282 9.27 13.12 -3.24
C ILE A 282 9.60 14.53 -2.69
N ALA A 283 9.10 15.58 -3.35
CA ALA A 283 9.29 16.97 -2.89
C ALA A 283 8.70 17.19 -1.48
N ALA A 284 7.47 16.73 -1.23
CA ALA A 284 6.84 16.79 0.09
C ALA A 284 7.70 16.10 1.16
N THR A 285 8.23 14.93 0.83
CA THR A 285 9.10 14.15 1.70
C THR A 285 10.41 14.89 2.03
N VAL A 286 11.07 15.44 1.01
CA VAL A 286 12.33 16.21 1.19
C VAL A 286 12.10 17.48 1.99
N LEU A 287 11.01 18.21 1.70
CA LEU A 287 10.66 19.44 2.43
C LEU A 287 10.39 19.12 3.90
N ARG A 288 9.70 18.04 4.20
CA ARG A 288 9.46 17.59 5.57
C ARG A 288 10.76 17.21 6.29
N ALA A 289 11.67 16.49 5.62
CA ALA A 289 12.97 16.13 6.19
C ALA A 289 13.83 17.36 6.54
N ARG A 290 13.70 18.46 5.77
CA ARG A 290 14.41 19.72 6.02
C ARG A 290 13.78 20.53 7.16
N ALA A 291 12.46 20.43 7.32
CA ALA A 291 11.73 21.18 8.35
C ALA A 291 11.96 20.64 9.78
N ALA A 292 12.27 19.36 9.93
CA ALA A 292 12.53 18.71 11.22
C ALA A 292 13.70 17.70 11.10
N PRO A 293 14.96 18.19 10.99
CA PRO A 293 16.12 17.33 10.76
C PRO A 293 16.40 16.36 11.92
N ASP A 294 16.03 16.71 13.15
CA ASP A 294 16.32 15.95 14.37
C ASP A 294 15.05 15.43 15.07
N ALA A 295 13.89 15.50 14.44
CA ALA A 295 12.70 14.91 15.02
C ALA A 295 12.89 13.39 15.08
N PRO A 296 12.76 12.74 16.26
CA PRO A 296 12.65 11.30 16.34
C PRO A 296 11.50 10.87 15.43
N ALA A 297 11.60 9.69 14.84
CA ALA A 297 10.57 9.17 13.95
C ALA A 297 9.23 9.13 14.71
N GLU A 298 8.55 10.28 14.73
CA GLU A 298 7.23 10.58 15.29
C GLU A 298 6.99 10.18 16.76
N GLU A 299 7.13 11.13 17.65
CA GLU A 299 6.30 11.23 18.85
C GLU A 299 4.91 11.72 18.39
N HIS A 300 3.94 10.84 18.31
CA HIS A 300 2.50 11.13 18.54
C HIS A 300 1.73 9.82 18.75
#